data_eb9de3eed184f1b29ca369d015173086
#
_entry.id   eb9de3eed184f1b29ca369d015173086
#
_cell.length_a   1.000
_cell.length_b   1.000
_cell.length_c   1.000
_cell.angle_alpha   90.00
_cell.angle_beta   90.00
_cell.angle_gamma   90.00
#
_symmetry.space_group_name_H-M   'P 1'
#
loop_
_entity.id
_entity.type
_entity.pdbx_description
1 polymer ?
#
loop_
_entity_poly.entity_id
_entity_poly.type
_entity_poly.pdbx_seq_one_letter_code
_entity_poly.pdbx_strand_id
1 'polypeptide(L)'
;YIFSGKNSYTGISLSQKNHNKNNLLNSFVRFSPIYKNIFKINFFNKILHKLSRLIKSNLFLDGYKILAFLEMSPSIKNNVMINKKNQIIVDYDFSKTDIQTLIELQKEIYSEFSSNSNNETIIKINKNFIINKSIDASHHMGGTRYHPSSKSAFVDNNLKIIGLKNTYISSSSIFPTSGSANPTATIIALSYRLSSYLKNINFNN
;
A
#
# COMPACT_ATOMS: atom_id res chain seq x y z
N TYR A 1 11.53 -11.49 5.58
CA TYR A 1 10.81 -12.77 5.47
C TYR A 1 10.38 -12.96 4.02
N ILE A 2 10.79 -14.09 3.43
CA ILE A 2 10.40 -14.50 2.08
C ILE A 2 9.24 -15.48 2.24
N PHE A 3 8.05 -15.09 1.78
CA PHE A 3 6.92 -16.00 1.71
C PHE A 3 6.84 -16.58 0.30
N SER A 4 7.06 -17.88 0.16
CA SER A 4 6.89 -18.59 -1.10
C SER A 4 5.67 -19.52 -1.02
N GLY A 5 4.69 -19.28 -1.87
CA GLY A 5 3.54 -20.14 -2.10
C GLY A 5 3.16 -20.09 -3.57
N LYS A 6 2.40 -21.06 -4.09
CA LYS A 6 2.02 -21.16 -5.51
C LYS A 6 1.37 -19.90 -6.10
N ASN A 7 0.84 -19.01 -5.24
CA ASN A 7 0.23 -17.72 -5.60
C ASN A 7 0.69 -16.58 -4.68
N SER A 8 1.80 -16.72 -3.94
CA SER A 8 2.32 -15.68 -3.08
C SER A 8 3.29 -14.77 -3.83
N TYR A 9 3.15 -13.49 -3.63
CA TYR A 9 4.10 -12.51 -4.12
C TYR A 9 5.28 -12.45 -3.14
N THR A 10 6.48 -12.66 -3.64
CA THR A 10 7.70 -12.43 -2.87
C THR A 10 7.87 -10.94 -2.66
N GLY A 11 7.93 -10.50 -1.42
CA GLY A 11 8.15 -9.11 -1.05
C GLY A 11 9.27 -8.98 -0.02
N ILE A 12 9.99 -7.88 -0.05
CA ILE A 12 10.98 -7.48 0.94
C ILE A 12 10.43 -6.23 1.62
N SER A 13 10.42 -6.21 2.94
CA SER A 13 10.05 -5.05 3.75
C SER A 13 11.25 -4.53 4.51
N LEU A 14 11.18 -3.28 4.94
CA LEU A 14 12.14 -2.72 5.89
C LEU A 14 12.26 -3.62 7.13
N SER A 15 13.49 -3.81 7.61
CA SER A 15 13.70 -4.52 8.86
C SER A 15 13.08 -3.75 10.02
N GLN A 16 12.53 -4.47 11.00
CA GLN A 16 11.90 -3.84 12.17
C GLN A 16 12.88 -2.96 12.95
N LYS A 17 14.17 -3.31 12.95
CA LYS A 17 15.23 -2.52 13.55
C LYS A 17 15.37 -1.15 12.89
N ASN A 18 15.40 -1.10 11.55
CA ASN A 18 15.52 0.15 10.80
C ASN A 18 14.24 0.97 10.86
N HIS A 19 13.09 0.32 10.81
CA HIS A 19 11.78 0.93 10.98
C HIS A 19 11.70 1.70 12.32
N ASN A 20 12.03 1.04 13.43
CA ASN A 20 11.93 1.65 14.76
C ASN A 20 13.00 2.73 14.99
N LYS A 21 14.24 2.52 14.53
CA LYS A 21 15.35 3.46 14.71
C LYS A 21 15.11 4.80 14.03
N ASN A 22 14.50 4.79 12.85
CA ASN A 22 14.35 5.97 12.00
C ASN A 22 12.90 6.50 11.96
N ASN A 23 11.98 5.93 12.73
CA ASN A 23 10.56 6.26 12.73
C ASN A 23 9.95 6.24 11.31
N LEU A 24 10.29 5.21 10.56
CA LEU A 24 9.86 5.04 9.17
C LEU A 24 8.46 4.41 9.09
N LEU A 25 7.82 4.59 7.95
CA LEU A 25 6.51 4.03 7.68
C LEU A 25 6.60 2.57 7.21
N ASN A 26 5.49 1.85 7.30
CA ASN A 26 5.41 0.51 6.76
C ASN A 26 5.56 0.54 5.23
N SER A 27 6.41 -0.35 4.74
CA SER A 27 6.68 -0.43 3.30
C SER A 27 7.16 -1.82 2.91
N PHE A 28 6.88 -2.20 1.69
CA PHE A 28 7.46 -3.40 1.09
C PHE A 28 7.67 -3.20 -0.40
N VAL A 29 8.54 -3.99 -0.98
CA VAL A 29 8.73 -4.07 -2.43
C VAL A 29 8.31 -5.43 -2.95
N ARG A 30 7.79 -5.41 -4.16
CA ARG A 30 7.47 -6.59 -4.95
C ARG A 30 8.33 -6.60 -6.20
N PHE A 31 8.90 -7.75 -6.51
CA PHE A 31 9.64 -7.97 -7.73
C PHE A 31 8.74 -8.62 -8.78
N SER A 32 8.70 -8.03 -9.95
CA SER A 32 7.99 -8.59 -11.11
C SER A 32 9.00 -8.84 -12.23
N PRO A 33 9.14 -10.09 -12.70
CA PRO A 33 10.11 -10.41 -13.73
C PRO A 33 9.76 -9.69 -15.03
N ILE A 34 10.78 -9.17 -15.69
CA ILE A 34 10.73 -8.62 -17.05
C ILE A 34 11.37 -9.66 -17.94
N TYR A 35 10.67 -10.04 -18.99
CA TYR A 35 11.15 -11.02 -19.97
C TYR A 35 11.46 -10.35 -21.30
N LYS A 36 12.51 -10.82 -21.98
CA LYS A 36 12.86 -10.36 -23.32
C LYS A 36 11.76 -10.69 -24.31
N ASN A 37 11.41 -9.72 -25.13
CA ASN A 37 10.54 -9.95 -26.28
C ASN A 37 11.41 -10.40 -27.47
N ILE A 38 11.34 -11.67 -27.80
CA ILE A 38 12.12 -12.28 -28.90
C ILE A 38 11.36 -12.17 -30.22
N PHE A 39 10.05 -12.26 -30.17
CA PHE A 39 9.21 -12.22 -31.36
C PHE A 39 8.59 -10.83 -31.58
N LYS A 40 8.44 -10.43 -32.84
CA LYS A 40 7.72 -9.19 -33.19
C LYS A 40 6.23 -9.26 -32.81
N ILE A 41 5.66 -10.47 -32.77
CA ILE A 41 4.24 -10.68 -32.41
C ILE A 41 4.11 -10.94 -30.91
N ASN A 42 3.38 -10.09 -30.21
CA ASN A 42 3.18 -10.18 -28.76
C ASN A 42 2.57 -11.49 -28.26
N PHE A 43 1.77 -12.17 -29.07
CA PHE A 43 1.15 -13.45 -28.74
C PHE A 43 2.20 -14.52 -28.42
N PHE A 44 3.19 -14.68 -29.29
CA PHE A 44 4.27 -15.66 -29.11
C PHE A 44 5.13 -15.36 -27.90
N ASN A 45 5.39 -14.08 -27.62
CA ASN A 45 6.11 -13.68 -26.41
C ASN A 45 5.34 -14.06 -25.14
N LYS A 46 4.00 -13.89 -25.12
CA LYS A 46 3.17 -14.30 -23.98
C LYS A 46 3.23 -15.81 -23.72
N ILE A 47 3.22 -16.62 -24.76
CA ILE A 47 3.36 -18.08 -24.63
C ILE A 47 4.75 -18.42 -24.08
N LEU A 48 5.79 -17.84 -24.66
CA LEU A 48 7.18 -18.05 -24.24
C LEU A 48 7.39 -17.68 -22.76
N HIS A 49 6.87 -16.53 -22.33
CA HIS A 49 6.94 -16.09 -20.92
C HIS A 49 6.16 -17.02 -20.00
N LYS A 50 5.02 -17.58 -20.46
CA LYS A 50 4.24 -18.55 -19.67
C LYS A 50 5.01 -19.88 -19.53
N LEU A 51 5.61 -20.38 -20.60
CA LEU A 51 6.45 -21.57 -20.58
C LEU A 51 7.67 -21.39 -19.69
N SER A 52 8.40 -20.27 -19.82
CA SER A 52 9.57 -19.96 -18.97
C SER A 52 9.21 -19.99 -17.48
N ARG A 53 8.03 -19.46 -17.11
CA ARG A 53 7.52 -19.55 -15.73
C ARG A 53 7.18 -20.96 -15.29
N LEU A 54 6.58 -21.77 -16.16
CA LEU A 54 6.19 -23.15 -15.85
C LEU A 54 7.41 -24.04 -15.60
N ILE A 55 8.45 -23.91 -16.42
CA ILE A 55 9.70 -24.68 -16.29
C ILE A 55 10.68 -24.05 -15.30
N LYS A 56 10.29 -22.94 -14.63
CA LYS A 56 11.14 -22.16 -13.71
C LYS A 56 12.51 -21.78 -14.30
N SER A 57 12.55 -21.52 -15.62
CA SER A 57 13.76 -21.15 -16.33
C SER A 57 13.94 -19.64 -16.39
N ASN A 58 15.17 -19.19 -16.17
CA ASN A 58 15.56 -17.78 -16.31
C ASN A 58 16.05 -17.44 -17.74
N LEU A 59 15.87 -18.34 -18.71
CA LEU A 59 16.45 -18.24 -20.04
C LEU A 59 16.07 -16.95 -20.79
N PHE A 60 14.89 -16.39 -20.49
CA PHE A 60 14.38 -15.18 -21.13
C PHE A 60 14.20 -14.03 -20.14
N LEU A 61 14.74 -14.16 -18.93
CA LEU A 61 14.67 -13.11 -17.92
C LEU A 61 15.61 -11.97 -18.33
N ASP A 62 15.07 -10.76 -18.42
CA ASP A 62 15.81 -9.54 -18.73
C ASP A 62 16.14 -8.75 -17.47
N GLY A 63 15.31 -8.89 -16.44
CA GLY A 63 15.46 -8.22 -15.18
C GLY A 63 14.20 -8.26 -14.32
N TYR A 64 14.15 -7.40 -13.33
CA TYR A 64 12.99 -7.26 -12.46
C TYR A 64 12.52 -5.81 -12.40
N LYS A 65 11.22 -5.62 -12.53
CA LYS A 65 10.57 -4.37 -12.16
C LYS A 65 10.32 -4.40 -10.64
N ILE A 66 10.82 -3.38 -9.95
CA ILE A 66 10.61 -3.21 -8.52
C ILE A 66 9.41 -2.29 -8.33
N LEU A 67 8.40 -2.76 -7.62
CA LEU A 67 7.23 -1.99 -7.23
C LEU A 67 7.29 -1.80 -5.71
N ALA A 68 7.47 -0.57 -5.27
CA ALA A 68 7.42 -0.22 -3.86
C ALA A 68 5.99 0.12 -3.46
N PHE A 69 5.51 -0.49 -2.38
CA PHE A 69 4.25 -0.19 -1.71
C PHE A 69 4.59 0.52 -0.42
N LEU A 70 4.09 1.73 -0.29
CA LEU A 70 4.43 2.63 0.79
C LEU A 70 3.17 3.07 1.52
N GLU A 71 3.19 2.97 2.85
CA GLU A 71 2.23 3.67 3.70
C GLU A 71 2.47 5.17 3.56
N MET A 72 1.40 5.96 3.46
CA MET A 72 1.49 7.41 3.52
C MET A 72 1.22 7.90 4.95
N SER A 73 1.99 8.90 5.39
CA SER A 73 1.77 9.56 6.67
C SER A 73 0.37 10.19 6.71
N PRO A 74 -0.44 9.95 7.75
CA PRO A 74 -1.71 10.66 7.91
C PRO A 74 -1.48 12.18 7.93
N SER A 75 -2.19 12.92 7.08
CA SER A 75 -2.06 14.37 6.96
C SER A 75 -3.41 15.03 6.72
N ILE A 76 -3.68 16.11 7.42
CA ILE A 76 -4.87 16.95 7.17
C ILE A 76 -4.80 17.67 5.82
N LYS A 77 -3.60 17.77 5.21
CA LYS A 77 -3.42 18.35 3.87
C LYS A 77 -3.86 17.37 2.79
N ASN A 78 -3.87 16.07 3.08
CA ASN A 78 -4.35 15.05 2.16
C ASN A 78 -5.85 14.89 2.36
N ASN A 79 -6.62 15.45 1.44
CA ASN A 79 -8.07 15.54 1.61
C ASN A 79 -8.81 15.39 0.27
N VAL A 80 -10.10 15.10 0.38
CA VAL A 80 -11.04 15.10 -0.72
C VAL A 80 -12.05 16.21 -0.48
N MET A 81 -12.21 17.10 -1.43
CA MET A 81 -13.10 18.25 -1.33
C MET A 81 -13.95 18.41 -2.59
N ILE A 82 -15.03 19.17 -2.47
CA ILE A 82 -15.84 19.59 -3.60
C ILE A 82 -15.53 21.07 -3.89
N ASN A 83 -15.12 21.39 -5.11
CA ASN A 83 -14.86 22.76 -5.50
C ASN A 83 -16.16 23.55 -5.82
N LYS A 84 -16.02 24.86 -6.08
CA LYS A 84 -17.13 25.74 -6.43
C LYS A 84 -17.89 25.34 -7.71
N LYS A 85 -17.30 24.48 -8.54
CA LYS A 85 -17.92 23.94 -9.77
C LYS A 85 -18.56 22.56 -9.56
N ASN A 86 -18.72 22.15 -8.29
CA ASN A 86 -19.28 20.85 -7.88
C ASN A 86 -18.46 19.64 -8.40
N GLN A 87 -17.13 19.81 -8.54
CA GLN A 87 -16.22 18.75 -8.94
C GLN A 87 -15.45 18.23 -7.73
N ILE A 88 -15.27 16.92 -7.66
CA ILE A 88 -14.43 16.28 -6.64
C ILE A 88 -12.97 16.60 -6.95
N ILE A 89 -12.28 17.15 -5.97
CA ILE A 89 -10.82 17.37 -6.01
C ILE A 89 -10.19 16.49 -4.93
N VAL A 90 -9.15 15.78 -5.31
CA VAL A 90 -8.27 15.06 -4.39
C VAL A 90 -6.98 15.85 -4.29
N ASP A 91 -6.70 16.38 -3.11
CA ASP A 91 -5.45 17.08 -2.80
C ASP A 91 -4.59 16.19 -1.92
N TYR A 92 -3.37 15.90 -2.36
CA TYR A 92 -2.45 15.07 -1.61
C TYR A 92 -0.99 15.48 -1.83
N ASP A 93 -0.19 15.29 -0.81
CA ASP A 93 1.24 15.59 -0.81
C ASP A 93 2.01 14.53 -0.01
N PHE A 94 3.26 14.34 -0.41
CA PHE A 94 4.17 13.42 0.28
C PHE A 94 4.94 14.16 1.38
N SER A 95 4.90 13.60 2.57
CA SER A 95 5.66 14.10 3.71
C SER A 95 7.15 13.81 3.58
N LYS A 96 7.98 14.45 4.41
CA LYS A 96 9.40 14.11 4.50
C LYS A 96 9.61 12.66 4.93
N THR A 97 8.76 12.14 5.81
CA THR A 97 8.80 10.75 6.28
C THR A 97 8.48 9.77 5.17
N ASP A 98 7.50 10.06 4.31
CA ASP A 98 7.16 9.23 3.15
C ASP A 98 8.38 9.10 2.21
N ILE A 99 9.02 10.24 1.90
CA ILE A 99 10.21 10.30 1.04
C ILE A 99 11.37 9.54 1.68
N GLN A 100 11.63 9.78 2.97
CA GLN A 100 12.72 9.12 3.69
C GLN A 100 12.52 7.61 3.77
N THR A 101 11.30 7.15 4.00
CA THR A 101 10.99 5.71 4.03
C THR A 101 11.33 5.04 2.69
N LEU A 102 11.01 5.69 1.57
CA LEU A 102 11.33 5.15 0.26
C LEU A 102 12.84 5.14 -0.02
N ILE A 103 13.57 6.16 0.44
CA ILE A 103 15.03 6.22 0.33
C ILE A 103 15.68 5.10 1.13
N GLU A 104 15.26 4.87 2.37
CA GLU A 104 15.81 3.81 3.20
C GLU A 104 15.45 2.41 2.66
N LEU A 105 14.23 2.22 2.16
CA LEU A 105 13.83 1.01 1.47
C LEU A 105 14.71 0.73 0.24
N GLN A 106 15.02 1.75 -0.55
CA GLN A 106 15.94 1.62 -1.68
C GLN A 106 17.33 1.21 -1.23
N LYS A 107 17.87 1.81 -0.17
CA LYS A 107 19.19 1.46 0.38
C LYS A 107 19.25 0.01 0.85
N GLU A 108 18.22 -0.48 1.54
CA GLU A 108 18.19 -1.88 1.99
C GLU A 108 18.15 -2.85 0.81
N ILE A 109 17.30 -2.59 -0.19
CA ILE A 109 17.26 -3.42 -1.41
C ILE A 109 18.62 -3.42 -2.07
N TYR A 110 19.23 -2.26 -2.15
CA TYR A 110 20.52 -2.10 -2.78
C TYR A 110 21.61 -2.88 -2.04
N SER A 111 21.70 -2.77 -0.72
CA SER A 111 22.69 -3.51 0.08
C SER A 111 22.57 -5.03 -0.05
N GLU A 112 21.35 -5.55 -0.24
CA GLU A 112 21.11 -6.99 -0.39
C GLU A 112 21.48 -7.52 -1.79
N PHE A 113 21.36 -6.70 -2.82
CA PHE A 113 21.53 -7.15 -4.21
C PHE A 113 22.83 -6.67 -4.88
N SER A 114 23.52 -5.67 -4.31
CA SER A 114 24.71 -5.06 -4.94
C SER A 114 26.03 -5.77 -4.64
N SER A 115 26.06 -6.77 -3.78
CA SER A 115 27.30 -7.45 -3.36
C SER A 115 28.12 -8.06 -4.51
N ASN A 116 27.60 -8.08 -5.74
CA ASN A 116 28.23 -8.70 -6.90
C ASN A 116 28.21 -7.86 -8.20
N SER A 117 27.85 -6.59 -8.17
CA SER A 117 27.80 -5.77 -9.39
C SER A 117 28.72 -4.55 -9.33
N ASN A 118 29.61 -4.43 -10.33
CA ASN A 118 30.53 -3.28 -10.46
C ASN A 118 29.88 -2.02 -11.08
N ASN A 119 28.63 -2.07 -11.49
CA ASN A 119 27.90 -0.97 -12.13
C ASN A 119 26.64 -0.65 -11.36
N GLU A 120 26.74 0.33 -10.49
CA GLU A 120 25.69 0.70 -9.57
C GLU A 120 25.04 2.02 -9.99
N THR A 121 23.80 1.97 -10.44
CA THR A 121 22.99 3.17 -10.66
C THR A 121 21.98 3.33 -9.53
N ILE A 122 22.29 4.16 -8.57
CA ILE A 122 21.34 4.56 -7.53
C ILE A 122 20.40 5.61 -8.11
N ILE A 123 19.09 5.33 -8.09
CA ILE A 123 18.09 6.30 -8.48
C ILE A 123 17.98 7.37 -7.40
N LYS A 124 18.17 8.64 -7.79
CA LYS A 124 17.95 9.77 -6.88
C LYS A 124 16.45 9.94 -6.62
N ILE A 125 16.01 9.48 -5.46
CA ILE A 125 14.62 9.63 -5.01
C ILE A 125 14.44 11.03 -4.42
N ASN A 126 13.50 11.77 -4.96
CA ASN A 126 13.04 13.05 -4.45
C ASN A 126 11.53 13.17 -4.69
N LYS A 127 10.91 14.25 -4.21
CA LYS A 127 9.46 14.47 -4.34
C LYS A 127 8.99 14.41 -5.81
N ASN A 128 9.71 15.03 -6.73
CA ASN A 128 9.36 15.03 -8.15
C ASN A 128 9.44 13.62 -8.76
N PHE A 129 10.44 12.82 -8.37
CA PHE A 129 10.51 11.42 -8.78
C PHE A 129 9.28 10.65 -8.31
N ILE A 130 8.90 10.81 -7.03
CA ILE A 130 7.74 10.11 -6.46
C ILE A 130 6.46 10.51 -7.20
N ILE A 131 6.18 11.80 -7.34
CA ILE A 131 4.99 12.30 -8.05
C ILE A 131 4.90 11.73 -9.48
N ASN A 132 6.01 11.71 -10.21
CA ASN A 132 6.03 11.26 -11.61
C ASN A 132 5.97 9.73 -11.77
N LYS A 133 6.32 8.95 -10.75
CA LYS A 133 6.41 7.49 -10.81
C LYS A 133 5.40 6.77 -9.92
N SER A 134 4.69 7.49 -9.06
CA SER A 134 3.65 6.91 -8.22
C SER A 134 2.45 6.47 -9.06
N ILE A 135 1.87 5.37 -8.64
CA ILE A 135 0.62 4.85 -9.18
C ILE A 135 -0.32 4.72 -7.98
N ASP A 136 -1.55 5.14 -8.16
CA ASP A 136 -2.60 4.90 -7.18
C ASP A 136 -2.78 3.40 -6.94
N ALA A 137 -2.69 2.99 -5.68
CA ALA A 137 -2.90 1.61 -5.25
C ALA A 137 -4.39 1.30 -4.98
N SER A 138 -5.29 2.27 -5.16
CA SER A 138 -6.73 2.16 -4.89
C SER A 138 -7.06 1.75 -3.44
N HIS A 139 -6.19 2.07 -2.50
CA HIS A 139 -6.31 1.75 -1.09
C HIS A 139 -6.44 3.02 -0.24
N HIS A 140 -7.39 3.88 -0.57
CA HIS A 140 -7.63 5.11 0.18
C HIS A 140 -8.17 4.79 1.58
N MET A 141 -7.64 5.48 2.59
CA MET A 141 -7.99 5.26 3.99
C MET A 141 -8.08 6.58 4.73
N GLY A 142 -8.80 6.58 5.86
CA GLY A 142 -9.00 7.78 6.65
C GLY A 142 -10.16 8.65 6.14
N GLY A 143 -10.29 9.87 6.68
CA GLY A 143 -11.42 10.78 6.41
C GLY A 143 -12.50 10.71 7.47
N THR A 144 -12.95 9.51 7.85
CA THR A 144 -13.92 9.29 8.94
C THR A 144 -13.31 8.47 10.06
N ARG A 145 -12.07 8.76 10.38
CA ARG A 145 -11.22 7.91 11.21
C ARG A 145 -11.76 7.69 12.62
N TYR A 146 -11.54 6.49 13.11
CA TYR A 146 -11.61 6.14 14.52
C TYR A 146 -10.43 6.80 15.28
N HIS A 147 -10.70 7.25 16.49
CA HIS A 147 -9.66 7.69 17.42
C HIS A 147 -10.07 7.34 18.86
N PRO A 148 -9.14 6.87 19.70
CA PRO A 148 -9.45 6.52 21.09
C PRO A 148 -10.02 7.68 21.90
N SER A 149 -9.64 8.93 21.59
CA SER A 149 -10.19 10.13 22.19
C SER A 149 -11.41 10.62 21.42
N SER A 150 -12.55 10.76 22.09
CA SER A 150 -13.80 11.21 21.50
C SER A 150 -13.72 12.58 20.82
N LYS A 151 -12.82 13.46 21.25
CA LYS A 151 -12.69 14.84 20.72
C LYS A 151 -12.20 14.89 19.26
N SER A 152 -11.53 13.86 18.77
CA SER A 152 -10.99 13.82 17.41
C SER A 152 -11.49 12.64 16.58
N ALA A 153 -12.35 11.80 17.16
CA ALA A 153 -12.95 10.67 16.48
C ALA A 153 -14.15 11.11 15.64
N PHE A 154 -14.30 10.51 14.46
CA PHE A 154 -15.50 10.64 13.65
C PHE A 154 -16.51 9.52 13.97
N VAL A 155 -16.01 8.33 14.29
CA VAL A 155 -16.79 7.19 14.73
C VAL A 155 -16.36 6.71 16.11
N ASP A 156 -17.29 6.13 16.86
CA ASP A 156 -17.04 5.48 18.15
C ASP A 156 -16.49 4.05 17.99
N ASN A 157 -16.31 3.35 19.11
CA ASN A 157 -15.83 1.97 19.16
C ASN A 157 -16.76 0.97 18.42
N ASN A 158 -18.02 1.29 18.24
CA ASN A 158 -18.99 0.48 17.53
C ASN A 158 -19.19 0.90 16.08
N LEU A 159 -18.28 1.74 15.56
CA LEU A 159 -18.29 2.28 14.19
C LEU A 159 -19.47 3.20 13.90
N LYS A 160 -20.15 3.69 14.94
CA LYS A 160 -21.26 4.64 14.84
C LYS A 160 -20.72 6.06 14.68
N ILE A 161 -21.31 6.84 13.77
CA ILE A 161 -20.95 8.25 13.61
C ILE A 161 -21.37 9.01 14.86
N ILE A 162 -20.41 9.74 15.46
CA ILE A 162 -20.63 10.53 16.64
C ILE A 162 -21.64 11.66 16.31
N GLY A 163 -22.66 11.77 17.15
CA GLY A 163 -23.75 12.73 16.94
C GLY A 163 -24.92 12.25 16.10
N LEU A 164 -24.83 11.09 15.45
CA LEU A 164 -25.94 10.48 14.69
C LEU A 164 -26.53 9.27 15.42
N LYS A 165 -27.85 9.06 15.29
CA LYS A 165 -28.54 7.99 16.02
C LYS A 165 -28.33 6.58 15.39
N ASN A 166 -28.46 6.44 14.09
CA ASN A 166 -28.57 5.16 13.38
C ASN A 166 -27.62 5.08 12.16
N THR A 167 -26.46 5.73 12.22
CA THR A 167 -25.52 5.75 11.11
C THR A 167 -24.18 5.17 11.51
N TYR A 168 -23.73 4.18 10.75
CA TYR A 168 -22.50 3.43 11.02
C TYR A 168 -21.62 3.39 9.77
N ILE A 169 -20.31 3.28 9.93
CA ILE A 169 -19.36 3.21 8.82
C ILE A 169 -18.58 1.89 8.92
N SER A 170 -18.63 1.11 7.84
CA SER A 170 -17.83 -0.10 7.65
C SER A 170 -16.98 0.03 6.40
N SER A 171 -15.83 0.69 6.54
CA SER A 171 -14.96 1.04 5.41
C SER A 171 -13.53 1.29 5.93
N SER A 172 -12.55 1.30 5.02
CA SER A 172 -11.18 1.76 5.32
C SER A 172 -11.10 3.24 5.69
N SER A 173 -12.15 4.02 5.45
CA SER A 173 -12.20 5.44 5.84
C SER A 173 -12.09 5.66 7.35
N ILE A 174 -12.41 4.63 8.17
CA ILE A 174 -12.26 4.69 9.65
C ILE A 174 -10.84 4.42 10.14
N PHE A 175 -9.93 3.98 9.29
CA PHE A 175 -8.57 3.63 9.71
C PHE A 175 -7.78 4.88 10.09
N PRO A 176 -7.13 4.89 11.26
CA PRO A 176 -6.27 6.01 11.68
C PRO A 176 -4.94 6.05 10.91
N THR A 177 -4.47 4.89 10.46
CA THR A 177 -3.25 4.70 9.65
C THR A 177 -3.51 3.67 8.57
N SER A 178 -2.76 3.73 7.48
CA SER A 178 -3.01 2.84 6.35
C SER A 178 -2.27 1.49 6.47
N GLY A 179 -1.01 1.51 6.83
CA GLY A 179 -0.14 0.36 6.63
C GLY A 179 0.20 0.13 5.15
N SER A 180 1.04 -0.84 4.88
CA SER A 180 1.45 -1.21 3.51
C SER A 180 0.64 -2.38 2.93
N ALA A 181 -0.15 -3.06 3.74
CA ALA A 181 -0.97 -4.21 3.34
C ALA A 181 -2.35 -3.79 2.81
N ASN A 182 -2.96 -4.68 2.00
CA ASN A 182 -4.31 -4.47 1.51
C ASN A 182 -5.32 -4.43 2.66
N PRO A 183 -6.27 -3.48 2.70
CA PRO A 183 -7.17 -3.25 3.85
C PRO A 183 -8.33 -4.25 3.94
N THR A 184 -8.58 -5.05 2.92
CA THR A 184 -9.81 -5.85 2.75
C THR A 184 -10.08 -6.79 3.93
N ALA A 185 -9.08 -7.51 4.43
CA ALA A 185 -9.27 -8.43 5.56
C ALA A 185 -9.75 -7.70 6.83
N THR A 186 -9.17 -6.53 7.12
CA THR A 186 -9.56 -5.70 8.26
C THR A 186 -10.96 -5.12 8.07
N ILE A 187 -11.32 -4.68 6.86
CA ILE A 187 -12.68 -4.19 6.56
C ILE A 187 -13.71 -5.30 6.81
N ILE A 188 -13.44 -6.52 6.33
CA ILE A 188 -14.33 -7.68 6.55
C ILE A 188 -14.49 -7.96 8.04
N ALA A 189 -13.40 -8.01 8.80
CA ALA A 189 -13.45 -8.27 10.24
C ALA A 189 -14.26 -7.19 10.98
N LEU A 190 -14.11 -5.92 10.62
CA LEU A 190 -14.88 -4.82 11.19
C LEU A 190 -16.36 -4.91 10.80
N SER A 191 -16.67 -5.33 9.57
CA SER A 191 -18.05 -5.54 9.11
C SER A 191 -18.75 -6.65 9.90
N TYR A 192 -18.06 -7.77 10.15
CA TYR A 192 -18.58 -8.84 11.01
C TYR A 192 -18.84 -8.37 12.45
N ARG A 193 -17.89 -7.62 13.03
CA ARG A 193 -18.06 -7.05 14.37
C ARG A 193 -19.26 -6.11 14.43
N LEU A 194 -19.41 -5.21 13.45
CA LEU A 194 -20.54 -4.30 13.35
C LEU A 194 -21.87 -5.06 13.20
N SER A 195 -21.93 -6.05 12.33
CA SER A 195 -23.13 -6.89 12.14
C SER A 195 -23.56 -7.56 13.43
N SER A 196 -22.62 -8.16 14.17
CA SER A 196 -22.88 -8.77 15.47
C SER A 196 -23.40 -7.77 16.50
N TYR A 197 -22.81 -6.58 16.53
CA TYR A 197 -23.24 -5.50 17.41
C TYR A 197 -24.68 -5.05 17.10
N LEU A 198 -24.99 -4.79 15.83
CA LEU A 198 -26.33 -4.35 15.39
C LEU A 198 -27.41 -5.39 15.64
N LYS A 199 -27.10 -6.68 15.46
CA LYS A 199 -27.99 -7.78 15.79
C LYS A 199 -28.37 -7.75 17.26
N ASN A 200 -27.41 -7.54 18.16
CA ASN A 200 -27.66 -7.53 19.60
C ASN A 200 -28.48 -6.32 20.07
N ILE A 201 -28.34 -5.16 19.42
CA ILE A 201 -29.16 -3.97 19.73
C ILE A 201 -30.63 -4.22 19.35
N ASN A 202 -30.88 -4.78 18.16
CA ASN A 202 -32.25 -4.97 17.64
C ASN A 202 -33.03 -6.03 18.40
N PHE A 203 -32.38 -6.90 19.14
CA PHE A 203 -33.05 -7.93 19.97
C PHE A 203 -33.36 -7.46 21.41
N ASN A 204 -32.81 -6.31 21.83
CA ASN A 204 -33.01 -5.77 23.19
C ASN A 204 -33.93 -4.55 23.24
N ASN A 205 -34.55 -4.15 22.13
CA ASN A 205 -35.61 -3.18 22.01
C ASN A 205 -36.89 -3.82 21.46
#